data_66760d0ac47577d14c3f6e3b1603c987
#
_entry.id   66760d0ac47577d14c3f6e3b1603c987
#
_cell.length_a   1.000
_cell.length_b   1.000
_cell.length_c   1.000
_cell.angle_alpha   90.00
_cell.angle_beta   90.00
_cell.angle_gamma   90.00
#
_symmetry.space_group_name_H-M   'P 1'
#
loop_
_entity.id
_entity.type
_entity.pdbx_description
1 polymer ?
#
loop_
_entity_poly.entity_id
_entity_poly.type
_entity_poly.pdbx_seq_one_letter_code
_entity_poly.pdbx_strand_id
1 'polypeptide(L)'
;MDAKKFLTGGVAGGVTMFFLGFLIYSVLLDSFMRANGAAAAMKVEPDFPYLVLSQMAWGAVVTLILGHWAGVSTLAGGLRAGAILGALLGLAIDFELFATMNTMNLQATLVDIVAQVVRFSITGGVVGYVIGMGGRR
;
A
#
# COMPACT_ATOMS: atom_id res chain seq x y z
N MET A 1 11.26 -15.34 -10.75
CA MET A 1 10.07 -15.76 -9.92
C MET A 1 9.10 -16.47 -10.86
N ASP A 2 8.58 -17.63 -10.46
CA ASP A 2 7.58 -18.33 -11.26
C ASP A 2 6.17 -17.69 -11.13
N ALA A 3 5.27 -18.04 -12.06
CA ALA A 3 3.93 -17.48 -12.10
C ALA A 3 3.12 -17.77 -10.80
N LYS A 4 3.33 -18.93 -10.19
CA LYS A 4 2.65 -19.32 -8.95
C LYS A 4 3.06 -18.40 -7.79
N LYS A 5 4.33 -18.15 -7.62
CA LYS A 5 4.85 -17.22 -6.58
C LYS A 5 4.37 -15.79 -6.81
N PHE A 6 4.35 -15.35 -8.07
CA PHE A 6 3.81 -14.03 -8.43
C PHE A 6 2.33 -13.91 -8.08
N LEU A 7 1.52 -14.89 -8.45
CA LEU A 7 0.08 -14.87 -8.16
C LEU A 7 -0.20 -14.95 -6.65
N THR A 8 0.47 -15.86 -5.93
CA THR A 8 0.27 -16.00 -4.49
C THR A 8 0.73 -14.77 -3.72
N GLY A 9 1.88 -14.20 -4.06
CA GLY A 9 2.36 -12.95 -3.51
C GLY A 9 1.44 -11.77 -3.83
N GLY A 10 1.00 -11.65 -5.09
CA GLY A 10 0.10 -10.60 -5.57
C GLY A 10 -1.25 -10.62 -4.86
N VAL A 11 -1.86 -11.80 -4.73
CA VAL A 11 -3.13 -11.95 -4.01
C VAL A 11 -2.96 -11.65 -2.52
N ALA A 12 -1.96 -12.23 -1.87
CA ALA A 12 -1.69 -11.97 -0.45
C ALA A 12 -1.40 -10.49 -0.20
N GLY A 13 -0.58 -9.86 -1.04
CA GLY A 13 -0.30 -8.43 -0.98
C GLY A 13 -1.55 -7.58 -1.21
N GLY A 14 -2.36 -7.90 -2.22
CA GLY A 14 -3.59 -7.17 -2.54
C GLY A 14 -4.64 -7.26 -1.43
N VAL A 15 -4.83 -8.44 -0.85
CA VAL A 15 -5.72 -8.63 0.31
C VAL A 15 -5.22 -7.82 1.51
N THR A 16 -3.92 -7.86 1.79
CA THR A 16 -3.32 -7.07 2.86
C THR A 16 -3.50 -5.56 2.61
N MET A 17 -3.26 -5.08 1.40
CA MET A 17 -3.48 -3.68 1.00
C MET A 17 -4.93 -3.26 1.19
N PHE A 18 -5.89 -4.11 0.84
CA PHE A 18 -7.31 -3.83 0.99
C PHE A 18 -7.69 -3.66 2.48
N PHE A 19 -7.33 -4.63 3.33
CA PHE A 19 -7.67 -4.57 4.75
C PHE A 19 -6.95 -3.44 5.48
N LEU A 20 -5.67 -3.20 5.20
CA LEU A 20 -4.94 -2.07 5.77
C LEU A 20 -5.50 -0.73 5.28
N GLY A 21 -5.86 -0.63 4.01
CA GLY A 21 -6.50 0.56 3.46
C GLY A 21 -7.83 0.86 4.15
N PHE A 22 -8.66 -0.15 4.35
CA PHE A 22 -9.91 -0.01 5.11
C PHE A 22 -9.65 0.41 6.56
N LEU A 23 -8.78 -0.30 7.27
CA LEU A 23 -8.46 0.00 8.67
C LEU A 23 -7.90 1.41 8.84
N ILE A 24 -6.92 1.80 8.03
CA ILE A 24 -6.24 3.09 8.15
C ILE A 24 -7.17 4.23 7.74
N TYR A 25 -7.77 4.16 6.55
CA TYR A 25 -8.49 5.30 5.97
C TYR A 25 -9.97 5.37 6.32
N SER A 26 -10.63 4.23 6.54
CA SER A 26 -12.06 4.22 6.88
C SER A 26 -12.34 4.13 8.37
N VAL A 27 -11.38 3.67 9.19
CA VAL A 27 -11.58 3.51 10.63
C VAL A 27 -10.71 4.50 11.42
N LEU A 28 -9.39 4.50 11.20
CA LEU A 28 -8.46 5.28 12.03
C LEU A 28 -8.35 6.76 11.62
N LEU A 29 -8.28 7.05 10.34
CA LEU A 29 -7.98 8.39 9.81
C LEU A 29 -9.17 9.08 9.12
N ASP A 30 -10.35 8.47 9.01
CA ASP A 30 -11.48 9.06 8.27
C ASP A 30 -11.83 10.48 8.75
N SER A 31 -12.06 10.63 10.04
CA SER A 31 -12.41 11.93 10.64
C SER A 31 -11.30 12.97 10.46
N PHE A 32 -10.06 12.56 10.66
CA PHE A 32 -8.89 13.44 10.52
C PHE A 32 -8.72 13.90 9.07
N MET A 33 -8.77 13.00 8.10
CA MET A 33 -8.60 13.32 6.69
C MET A 33 -9.71 14.21 6.17
N ARG A 34 -10.97 13.94 6.54
CA ARG A 34 -12.12 14.78 6.17
C ARG A 34 -12.01 16.19 6.76
N ALA A 35 -11.57 16.31 8.01
CA ALA A 35 -11.36 17.61 8.65
C ALA A 35 -10.23 18.43 8.02
N ASN A 36 -9.29 17.79 7.33
CA ASN A 36 -8.11 18.41 6.72
C ASN A 36 -8.17 18.50 5.18
N GLY A 37 -9.35 18.55 4.60
CA GLY A 37 -9.59 18.90 3.20
C GLY A 37 -10.04 17.73 2.30
N ALA A 38 -9.88 16.49 2.70
CA ALA A 38 -10.21 15.34 1.86
C ALA A 38 -11.72 15.16 1.60
N ALA A 39 -12.59 15.72 2.44
CA ALA A 39 -14.04 15.53 2.35
C ALA A 39 -14.63 15.94 0.98
N ALA A 40 -14.14 17.00 0.39
CA ALA A 40 -14.63 17.48 -0.91
C ALA A 40 -14.24 16.57 -2.09
N ALA A 41 -13.17 15.79 -1.95
CA ALA A 41 -12.66 14.91 -2.99
C ALA A 41 -13.11 13.46 -2.83
N MET A 42 -13.63 13.07 -1.66
CA MET A 42 -14.02 11.69 -1.37
C MET A 42 -15.47 11.41 -1.78
N LYS A 43 -15.68 10.28 -2.45
CA LYS A 43 -17.03 9.75 -2.68
C LYS A 43 -17.67 9.36 -1.35
N VAL A 44 -18.99 9.52 -1.25
CA VAL A 44 -19.77 9.06 -0.10
C VAL A 44 -19.74 7.54 -0.01
N GLU A 45 -19.92 6.87 -1.15
CA GLU A 45 -19.81 5.42 -1.28
C GLU A 45 -18.70 5.07 -2.27
N PRO A 46 -17.69 4.28 -1.87
CA PRO A 46 -16.63 3.84 -2.77
C PRO A 46 -17.14 2.85 -3.81
N ASP A 47 -16.60 2.91 -5.02
CA ASP A 47 -16.82 1.90 -6.06
C ASP A 47 -16.02 0.64 -5.74
N PHE A 48 -16.58 -0.28 -4.96
CA PHE A 48 -15.89 -1.46 -4.43
C PHE A 48 -15.20 -2.33 -5.48
N PRO A 49 -15.80 -2.66 -6.64
CA PRO A 49 -15.11 -3.46 -7.67
C PRO A 49 -13.78 -2.83 -8.11
N TYR A 50 -13.78 -1.53 -8.35
CA TYR A 50 -12.56 -0.81 -8.75
C TYR A 50 -11.58 -0.65 -7.59
N LEU A 51 -12.07 -0.49 -6.37
CA LEU A 51 -11.23 -0.47 -5.17
C LEU A 51 -10.49 -1.80 -5.00
N VAL A 52 -11.20 -2.92 -5.08
CA VAL A 52 -10.59 -4.26 -5.00
C VAL A 52 -9.57 -4.46 -6.11
N LEU A 53 -9.92 -4.12 -7.36
CA LEU A 53 -9.00 -4.23 -8.50
C LEU A 53 -7.73 -3.42 -8.28
N SER A 54 -7.85 -2.19 -7.77
CA SER A 54 -6.69 -1.34 -7.49
C SER A 54 -5.80 -1.94 -6.39
N GLN A 55 -6.39 -2.51 -5.34
CA GLN A 55 -5.60 -3.15 -4.28
C GLN A 55 -4.89 -4.42 -4.76
N MET A 56 -5.53 -5.21 -5.64
CA MET A 56 -4.87 -6.36 -6.27
C MET A 56 -3.71 -5.91 -7.17
N ALA A 57 -3.87 -4.83 -7.92
CA ALA A 57 -2.80 -4.23 -8.71
C ALA A 57 -1.63 -3.78 -7.82
N TRP A 58 -1.88 -3.12 -6.68
CA TRP A 58 -0.85 -2.77 -5.71
C TRP A 58 -0.13 -3.99 -5.12
N GLY A 59 -0.87 -5.05 -4.80
CA GLY A 59 -0.28 -6.32 -4.37
C GLY A 59 0.66 -6.91 -5.43
N ALA A 60 0.25 -6.87 -6.71
CA ALA A 60 1.09 -7.30 -7.82
C ALA A 60 2.35 -6.41 -7.98
N VAL A 61 2.22 -5.09 -7.86
CA VAL A 61 3.35 -4.14 -7.91
C VAL A 61 4.35 -4.43 -6.80
N VAL A 62 3.90 -4.58 -5.56
CA VAL A 62 4.78 -4.91 -4.42
C VAL A 62 5.48 -6.25 -4.66
N THR A 63 4.75 -7.25 -5.13
CA THR A 63 5.31 -8.58 -5.43
C THR A 63 6.35 -8.53 -6.55
N LEU A 64 6.09 -7.76 -7.60
CA LEU A 64 7.01 -7.58 -8.71
C LEU A 64 8.31 -6.89 -8.26
N ILE A 65 8.18 -5.77 -7.56
CA ILE A 65 9.33 -4.97 -7.14
C ILE A 65 10.13 -5.71 -6.06
N LEU A 66 9.49 -6.14 -4.99
CA LEU A 66 10.19 -6.75 -3.86
C LEU A 66 10.59 -8.19 -4.15
N GLY A 67 9.67 -8.99 -4.67
CA GLY A 67 9.89 -10.41 -4.86
C GLY A 67 10.70 -10.74 -6.11
N HIS A 68 10.38 -10.12 -7.24
CA HIS A 68 11.04 -10.45 -8.51
C HIS A 68 12.33 -9.66 -8.71
N TRP A 69 12.27 -8.34 -8.59
CA TRP A 69 13.45 -7.52 -8.88
C TRP A 69 14.43 -7.43 -7.72
N ALA A 70 13.94 -7.26 -6.49
CA ALA A 70 14.80 -7.15 -5.31
C ALA A 70 15.13 -8.49 -4.65
N GLY A 71 14.50 -9.60 -5.05
CA GLY A 71 14.77 -10.94 -4.51
C GLY A 71 14.38 -11.12 -3.04
N VAL A 72 13.49 -10.28 -2.52
CA VAL A 72 13.04 -10.33 -1.12
C VAL A 72 12.16 -11.55 -0.90
N SER A 73 12.55 -12.40 0.05
CA SER A 73 11.87 -13.65 0.36
C SER A 73 11.75 -13.92 1.86
N THR A 74 11.83 -12.89 2.68
CA THR A 74 11.69 -12.98 4.14
C THR A 74 10.76 -11.91 4.68
N LEU A 75 10.11 -12.18 5.82
CA LEU A 75 9.26 -11.19 6.50
C LEU A 75 10.02 -9.90 6.81
N ALA A 76 11.18 -10.02 7.45
CA ALA A 76 11.97 -8.84 7.84
C ALA A 76 12.49 -8.03 6.64
N GLY A 77 12.95 -8.72 5.59
CA GLY A 77 13.34 -8.08 4.34
C GLY A 77 12.18 -7.35 3.69
N GLY A 78 11.01 -7.99 3.67
CA GLY A 78 9.78 -7.39 3.13
C GLY A 78 9.30 -6.17 3.90
N LEU A 79 9.33 -6.22 5.23
CA LEU A 79 9.00 -5.07 6.10
C LEU A 79 9.90 -3.86 5.79
N ARG A 80 11.20 -4.06 5.71
CA ARG A 80 12.16 -2.97 5.43
C ARG A 80 12.01 -2.42 4.02
N ALA A 81 12.00 -3.29 3.01
CA ALA A 81 11.86 -2.88 1.62
C ALA A 81 10.51 -2.23 1.35
N GLY A 82 9.44 -2.76 1.94
CA GLY A 82 8.11 -2.16 1.87
C GLY A 82 8.05 -0.78 2.51
N ALA A 83 8.67 -0.59 3.68
CA ALA A 83 8.73 0.74 4.33
C ALA A 83 9.44 1.78 3.45
N ILE A 84 10.56 1.41 2.84
CA ILE A 84 11.30 2.28 1.91
C ILE A 84 10.43 2.61 0.68
N LEU A 85 9.80 1.60 0.09
CA LEU A 85 8.94 1.77 -1.07
C LEU A 85 7.74 2.68 -0.74
N GLY A 86 7.09 2.45 0.41
CA GLY A 86 5.97 3.27 0.88
C GLY A 86 6.37 4.72 1.15
N ALA A 87 7.55 4.95 1.73
CA ALA A 87 8.08 6.29 1.95
C ALA A 87 8.33 7.03 0.62
N LEU A 88 8.99 6.38 -0.33
CA LEU A 88 9.30 7.00 -1.62
C LEU A 88 8.04 7.28 -2.45
N LEU A 89 7.09 6.33 -2.48
CA LEU A 89 5.83 6.51 -3.19
C LEU A 89 4.95 7.58 -2.52
N GLY A 90 4.85 7.57 -1.19
CA GLY A 90 4.14 8.60 -0.44
C GLY A 90 4.72 9.98 -0.69
N LEU A 91 6.04 10.15 -0.56
CA LEU A 91 6.70 11.41 -0.85
C LEU A 91 6.45 11.89 -2.29
N ALA A 92 6.58 10.99 -3.27
CA ALA A 92 6.41 11.36 -4.67
C ALA A 92 4.95 11.71 -5.00
N ILE A 93 3.99 10.87 -4.62
CA ILE A 93 2.59 11.02 -5.01
C ILE A 93 1.91 12.10 -4.16
N ASP A 94 2.07 12.05 -2.83
CA ASP A 94 1.33 12.95 -1.94
C ASP A 94 1.83 14.39 -2.01
N PHE A 95 3.13 14.61 -2.19
CA PHE A 95 3.64 15.96 -2.43
C PHE A 95 3.28 16.48 -3.82
N GLU A 96 3.20 15.63 -4.84
CA GLU A 96 2.71 16.05 -6.15
C GLU A 96 1.24 16.47 -6.07
N LEU A 97 0.39 15.67 -5.40
CA LEU A 97 -1.02 16.01 -5.18
C LEU A 97 -1.17 17.29 -4.34
N PHE A 98 -0.39 17.44 -3.29
CA PHE A 98 -0.40 18.65 -2.47
C PHE A 98 0.01 19.90 -3.28
N ALA A 99 0.99 19.77 -4.16
CA ALA A 99 1.48 20.89 -4.97
C ALA A 99 0.52 21.28 -6.10
N THR A 100 -0.29 20.35 -6.60
CA THR A 100 -1.11 20.55 -7.81
C THR A 100 -2.61 20.58 -7.57
N MET A 101 -3.07 20.09 -6.41
CA MET A 101 -4.50 19.95 -6.10
C MET A 101 -4.81 20.46 -4.69
N ASN A 102 -6.04 20.91 -4.49
CA ASN A 102 -6.56 21.32 -3.18
C ASN A 102 -7.33 20.18 -2.49
N THR A 103 -6.72 18.99 -2.42
CA THR A 103 -7.36 17.80 -1.84
C THR A 103 -7.12 17.66 -0.35
N MET A 104 -5.95 18.07 0.13
CA MET A 104 -5.53 17.96 1.53
C MET A 104 -4.62 19.12 1.90
N ASN A 105 -4.60 19.49 3.19
CA ASN A 105 -3.59 20.40 3.71
C ASN A 105 -2.25 19.66 3.97
N LEU A 106 -1.20 20.41 4.31
CA LEU A 106 0.13 19.82 4.54
C LEU A 106 0.13 18.79 5.69
N GLN A 107 -0.65 19.01 6.74
CA GLN A 107 -0.73 18.10 7.88
C GLN A 107 -1.30 16.75 7.46
N ALA A 108 -2.39 16.73 6.69
CA ALA A 108 -2.97 15.51 6.16
C ALA A 108 -2.04 14.80 5.19
N THR A 109 -1.35 15.55 4.33
CA THR A 109 -0.34 15.03 3.41
C THR A 109 0.79 14.30 4.15
N LEU A 110 1.34 14.89 5.21
CA LEU A 110 2.40 14.25 6.00
C LEU A 110 1.89 13.00 6.74
N VAL A 111 0.68 13.04 7.27
CA VAL A 111 0.06 11.86 7.91
C VAL A 111 -0.17 10.76 6.89
N ASP A 112 -0.60 11.08 5.68
CA ASP A 112 -0.79 10.09 4.61
C ASP A 112 0.53 9.42 4.20
N ILE A 113 1.61 10.18 4.07
CA ILE A 113 2.95 9.62 3.80
C ILE A 113 3.33 8.59 4.89
N VAL A 114 3.14 8.90 6.16
CA VAL A 114 3.40 7.95 7.27
C VAL A 114 2.48 6.72 7.16
N ALA A 115 1.22 6.91 6.85
CA ALA A 115 0.26 5.82 6.62
C ALA A 115 0.71 4.90 5.48
N GLN A 116 1.24 5.46 4.39
CA GLN A 116 1.79 4.68 3.26
C GLN A 116 3.02 3.87 3.69
N VAL A 117 3.92 4.45 4.50
CA VAL A 117 5.08 3.71 5.05
C VAL A 117 4.61 2.47 5.81
N VAL A 118 3.66 2.61 6.72
CA VAL A 118 3.10 1.50 7.52
C VAL A 118 2.43 0.47 6.61
N ARG A 119 1.59 0.92 5.71
CA ARG A 119 0.82 0.07 4.80
C ARG A 119 1.71 -0.76 3.88
N PHE A 120 2.67 -0.15 3.22
CA PHE A 120 3.62 -0.83 2.35
C PHE A 120 4.61 -1.71 3.12
N SER A 121 5.02 -1.31 4.33
CA SER A 121 5.87 -2.12 5.21
C SER A 121 5.20 -3.45 5.53
N ILE A 122 3.98 -3.43 6.04
CA ILE A 122 3.25 -4.65 6.41
C ILE A 122 2.96 -5.50 5.17
N THR A 123 2.52 -4.89 4.09
CA THR A 123 2.25 -5.60 2.82
C THR A 123 3.53 -6.24 2.26
N GLY A 124 4.64 -5.52 2.27
CA GLY A 124 5.95 -6.04 1.86
C GLY A 124 6.39 -7.23 2.72
N GLY A 125 6.16 -7.14 4.04
CA GLY A 125 6.42 -8.25 4.97
C GLY A 125 5.62 -9.50 4.64
N VAL A 126 4.31 -9.35 4.40
CA VAL A 126 3.43 -10.46 4.02
C VAL A 126 3.88 -11.07 2.69
N VAL A 127 4.13 -10.24 1.68
CA VAL A 127 4.61 -10.71 0.36
C VAL A 127 5.94 -11.45 0.48
N GLY A 128 6.92 -10.89 1.19
CA GLY A 128 8.22 -11.52 1.39
C GLY A 128 8.11 -12.87 2.11
N TYR A 129 7.25 -12.96 3.12
CA TYR A 129 6.98 -14.20 3.84
C TYR A 129 6.35 -15.27 2.93
N VAL A 130 5.30 -14.90 2.19
CA VAL A 130 4.58 -15.83 1.28
C VAL A 130 5.48 -16.36 0.17
N ILE A 131 6.29 -15.49 -0.43
CA ILE A 131 7.26 -15.90 -1.46
C ILE A 131 8.32 -16.84 -0.87
N GLY A 132 8.80 -16.55 0.35
CA GLY A 132 9.79 -17.39 1.04
C GLY A 132 9.31 -18.79 1.39
N MET A 133 8.03 -18.96 1.72
CA MET A 133 7.44 -20.28 1.96
C MET A 133 7.48 -21.18 0.71
N GLY A 134 7.29 -20.60 -0.47
CA GLY A 134 7.34 -21.36 -1.73
C GLY A 134 8.74 -21.82 -2.15
N GLY A 135 9.80 -21.37 -1.50
CA GLY A 135 11.19 -21.77 -1.77
C GLY A 135 11.73 -22.87 -0.84
N ARG A 136 10.97 -23.26 0.17
CA ARG A 136 11.37 -24.29 1.16
C ARG A 136 10.87 -25.71 0.86
N ARG A 137 10.35 -25.92 -0.35
CA ARG A 137 9.91 -27.24 -0.81
C ARG A 137 10.85 -27.82 -1.85
#